data_bacd30c09c87a20631426992f6929027
#
_entry.id   bacd30c09c87a20631426992f6929027
#
_cell.length_a   1.000
_cell.length_b   1.000
_cell.length_c   1.000
_cell.angle_alpha   90.00
_cell.angle_beta   90.00
_cell.angle_gamma   90.00
#
_symmetry.space_group_name_H-M   'P 1'
#
loop_
_entity.id
_entity.type
_entity.pdbx_description
1 polymer ?
#
loop_
_entity_poly.entity_id
_entity_poly.type
_entity_poly.pdbx_seq_one_letter_code
_entity_poly.pdbx_strand_id
1 'polypeptide(L)'
;MRITIIGAGVAGLTCATEFSERGFDVTVVARSERIGDNSCSWYAGGMLAPWCEGESAEEPVVRLGQQAIDWWDAHVDCVERQGTLVLSHTRDASELRRFSRRTSAYATVDAERIEALEPDLAGRFRQGLFFPGEGHLDPRRALEQLADKLRQRGVRLQLGTNWNEAAADSDLIIDCRGLAAKDMLTDLRGVKGEMLVIRSKEVMLHRPVRLLHPRIPLYIVPRGDGVFMVGATMIESGAGNRISVRSALELLGAAFALDPAFAEAEILEMGVDARPAFPDNLPRIRRRGQTLYVNGLYRHGFLLAPVLARMAVEAVTDPTKTPELMDENYPERQSA
;
A
#
# COMPACT_ATOMS: atom_id res chain seq x y z
N MET A 1 -23.37 18.45 5.65
CA MET A 1 -23.21 17.19 6.39
C MET A 1 -21.81 17.18 6.98
N ARG A 2 -21.71 16.95 8.29
CA ARG A 2 -20.45 16.88 9.04
C ARG A 2 -19.99 15.40 9.06
N ILE A 3 -18.79 15.18 8.63
CA ILE A 3 -18.20 13.83 8.53
C ILE A 3 -16.97 13.75 9.42
N THR A 4 -16.95 12.77 10.33
CA THR A 4 -15.74 12.43 11.08
C THR A 4 -15.12 11.19 10.50
N ILE A 5 -13.85 11.29 10.11
CA ILE A 5 -13.04 10.19 9.60
C ILE A 5 -12.08 9.73 10.70
N ILE A 6 -12.15 8.46 11.09
CA ILE A 6 -11.33 7.91 12.15
C ILE A 6 -10.16 7.14 11.54
N GLY A 7 -8.94 7.62 11.79
CA GLY A 7 -7.68 7.07 11.27
C GLY A 7 -7.04 7.97 10.21
N ALA A 8 -5.76 8.27 10.39
CA ALA A 8 -4.94 9.09 9.49
C ALA A 8 -3.92 8.25 8.70
N GLY A 9 -4.25 7.00 8.39
CA GLY A 9 -3.54 6.17 7.42
C GLY A 9 -4.00 6.46 5.99
N VAL A 10 -3.52 5.69 5.01
CA VAL A 10 -3.84 5.90 3.60
C VAL A 10 -5.34 5.90 3.32
N ALA A 11 -6.11 4.99 3.90
CA ALA A 11 -7.56 4.94 3.71
C ALA A 11 -8.26 6.19 4.24
N GLY A 12 -7.90 6.64 5.45
CA GLY A 12 -8.52 7.81 6.06
C GLY A 12 -8.19 9.11 5.33
N LEU A 13 -6.93 9.31 4.93
CA LEU A 13 -6.53 10.52 4.22
C LEU A 13 -7.08 10.57 2.80
N THR A 14 -7.17 9.46 2.07
CA THR A 14 -7.83 9.43 0.75
C THR A 14 -9.34 9.66 0.86
N CYS A 15 -10.02 9.08 1.86
CA CYS A 15 -11.41 9.40 2.14
C CYS A 15 -11.59 10.89 2.46
N ALA A 16 -10.74 11.46 3.33
CA ALA A 16 -10.82 12.88 3.67
C ALA A 16 -10.65 13.77 2.44
N THR A 17 -9.74 13.41 1.54
CA THR A 17 -9.54 14.13 0.28
C THR A 17 -10.81 14.08 -0.57
N GLU A 18 -11.33 12.91 -0.85
CA GLU A 18 -12.49 12.70 -1.72
C GLU A 18 -13.76 13.36 -1.17
N PHE A 19 -14.02 13.28 0.15
CA PHE A 19 -15.16 13.94 0.77
C PHE A 19 -15.01 15.46 0.83
N SER A 20 -13.83 15.99 1.18
CA SER A 20 -13.60 17.44 1.24
C SER A 20 -13.66 18.09 -0.14
N GLU A 21 -13.21 17.43 -1.21
CA GLU A 21 -13.32 17.92 -2.58
C GLU A 21 -14.77 18.04 -3.06
N ARG A 22 -15.70 17.29 -2.46
CA ARG A 22 -17.14 17.38 -2.72
C ARG A 22 -17.88 18.33 -1.79
N GLY A 23 -17.14 19.10 -1.00
CA GLY A 23 -17.70 20.18 -0.15
C GLY A 23 -18.30 19.69 1.17
N PHE A 24 -18.00 18.47 1.63
CA PHE A 24 -18.38 18.04 2.96
C PHE A 24 -17.51 18.68 4.04
N ASP A 25 -18.10 18.96 5.21
CA ASP A 25 -17.37 19.43 6.40
C ASP A 25 -16.68 18.22 7.07
N VAL A 26 -15.39 18.08 6.83
CA VAL A 26 -14.61 16.90 7.22
C VAL A 26 -13.72 17.19 8.42
N THR A 27 -13.73 16.28 9.39
CA THR A 27 -12.76 16.22 10.48
C THR A 27 -12.09 14.85 10.47
N VAL A 28 -10.76 14.81 10.48
CA VAL A 28 -9.98 13.58 10.63
C VAL A 28 -9.50 13.46 12.07
N VAL A 29 -9.73 12.32 12.69
CA VAL A 29 -9.33 12.05 14.08
C VAL A 29 -8.39 10.86 14.11
N ALA A 30 -7.26 10.99 14.80
CA ALA A 30 -6.31 9.89 14.97
C ALA A 30 -5.70 9.89 16.36
N ARG A 31 -5.47 8.68 16.91
CA ARG A 31 -4.81 8.51 18.22
C ARG A 31 -3.33 8.89 18.18
N SER A 32 -2.69 8.77 17.04
CA SER A 32 -1.29 9.12 16.86
C SER A 32 -1.10 10.63 16.86
N GLU A 33 -0.03 11.10 17.46
CA GLU A 33 0.33 12.53 17.48
C GLU A 33 0.89 13.02 16.15
N ARG A 34 1.33 12.10 15.28
CA ARG A 34 1.89 12.40 13.96
C ARG A 34 1.19 11.58 12.89
N ILE A 35 1.19 12.10 11.67
CA ILE A 35 0.73 11.36 10.49
C ILE A 35 1.63 10.14 10.29
N GLY A 36 1.03 8.99 10.07
CA GLY A 36 1.72 7.74 9.81
C GLY A 36 2.14 6.93 11.03
N ASP A 37 2.32 7.55 12.21
CA ASP A 37 2.65 6.83 13.43
C ASP A 37 1.61 5.75 13.72
N ASN A 38 2.08 4.55 14.07
CA ASN A 38 1.23 3.38 14.34
C ASN A 38 0.28 3.01 13.17
N SER A 39 0.71 3.24 11.94
CA SER A 39 -0.03 2.91 10.73
C SER A 39 0.81 2.04 9.80
N CYS A 40 0.25 0.89 9.38
CA CYS A 40 0.90 0.03 8.38
C CYS A 40 1.18 0.76 7.05
N SER A 41 0.48 1.86 6.78
CA SER A 41 0.70 2.70 5.61
C SER A 41 2.09 3.34 5.60
N TRP A 42 2.67 3.63 6.78
CA TRP A 42 4.00 4.21 6.93
C TRP A 42 5.13 3.29 6.47
N TYR A 43 4.89 1.98 6.58
CA TYR A 43 5.85 0.92 6.22
C TYR A 43 5.57 0.30 4.85
N ALA A 44 4.66 0.89 4.06
CA ALA A 44 4.31 0.37 2.75
C ALA A 44 5.42 0.59 1.71
N GLY A 45 5.46 -0.26 0.69
CA GLY A 45 6.35 -0.11 -0.47
C GLY A 45 6.01 1.09 -1.35
N GLY A 46 4.75 1.50 -1.39
CA GLY A 46 4.30 2.60 -2.24
C GLY A 46 4.30 2.29 -3.73
N MET A 47 4.33 1.02 -4.09
CA MET A 47 4.22 0.61 -5.48
C MET A 47 2.78 0.81 -5.98
N LEU A 48 2.66 1.50 -7.12
CA LEU A 48 1.43 1.69 -7.89
C LEU A 48 1.50 0.75 -9.10
N ALA A 49 1.38 -0.54 -8.81
CA ALA A 49 1.77 -1.62 -9.71
C ALA A 49 0.63 -2.63 -9.95
N PRO A 50 -0.50 -2.18 -10.53
CA PRO A 50 -1.69 -3.01 -10.68
C PRO A 50 -1.45 -4.28 -11.50
N TRP A 51 -0.65 -4.19 -12.54
CA TRP A 51 -0.39 -5.31 -13.45
C TRP A 51 0.45 -6.40 -12.78
N CYS A 52 1.48 -6.02 -12.02
CA CYS A 52 2.29 -6.93 -11.23
C CYS A 52 1.47 -7.67 -10.15
N GLU A 53 0.46 -7.02 -9.56
CA GLU A 53 -0.38 -7.65 -8.55
C GLU A 53 -1.24 -8.79 -9.10
N GLY A 54 -1.53 -8.83 -10.41
CA GLY A 54 -2.23 -9.93 -11.09
C GLY A 54 -1.57 -11.30 -10.93
N GLU A 55 -0.31 -11.35 -10.49
CA GLU A 55 0.37 -12.62 -10.17
C GLU A 55 -0.34 -13.42 -9.08
N SER A 56 -0.94 -12.73 -8.10
CA SER A 56 -1.52 -13.38 -6.92
C SER A 56 -2.74 -12.68 -6.33
N ALA A 57 -3.13 -11.53 -6.84
CA ALA A 57 -4.31 -10.82 -6.40
C ALA A 57 -5.52 -11.12 -7.30
N GLU A 58 -6.71 -10.91 -6.74
CA GLU A 58 -7.97 -11.04 -7.46
C GLU A 58 -8.12 -9.96 -8.56
N GLU A 59 -8.90 -10.25 -9.60
CA GLU A 59 -9.11 -9.35 -10.75
C GLU A 59 -9.49 -7.91 -10.38
N PRO A 60 -10.38 -7.65 -9.39
CA PRO A 60 -10.73 -6.29 -9.00
C PRO A 60 -9.53 -5.45 -8.56
N VAL A 61 -8.50 -6.05 -7.96
CA VAL A 61 -7.27 -5.34 -7.56
C VAL A 61 -6.55 -4.79 -8.78
N VAL A 62 -6.42 -5.60 -9.82
CA VAL A 62 -5.76 -5.20 -11.08
C VAL A 62 -6.55 -4.11 -11.78
N ARG A 63 -7.85 -4.32 -11.99
CA ARG A 63 -8.71 -3.40 -12.75
C ARG A 63 -8.90 -2.07 -12.05
N LEU A 64 -9.25 -2.09 -10.77
CA LEU A 64 -9.49 -0.88 -10.00
C LEU A 64 -8.19 -0.13 -9.69
N GLY A 65 -7.09 -0.86 -9.50
CA GLY A 65 -5.78 -0.28 -9.22
C GLY A 65 -5.19 0.55 -10.36
N GLN A 66 -5.65 0.37 -11.60
CA GLN A 66 -5.16 1.14 -12.75
C GLN A 66 -5.41 2.65 -12.62
N GLN A 67 -6.37 3.07 -11.80
CA GLN A 67 -6.68 4.47 -11.56
C GLN A 67 -5.75 5.14 -10.53
N ALA A 68 -4.93 4.34 -9.83
CA ALA A 68 -4.17 4.84 -8.68
C ALA A 68 -3.13 5.90 -9.06
N ILE A 69 -2.33 5.65 -10.11
CA ILE A 69 -1.23 6.54 -10.51
C ILE A 69 -1.76 7.95 -10.80
N ASP A 70 -2.81 8.06 -11.61
CA ASP A 70 -3.37 9.36 -12.00
C ASP A 70 -3.98 10.08 -10.80
N TRP A 71 -4.61 9.35 -9.90
CA TRP A 71 -5.14 9.94 -8.67
C TRP A 71 -4.04 10.50 -7.78
N TRP A 72 -2.98 9.69 -7.53
CA TRP A 72 -1.87 10.14 -6.70
C TRP A 72 -1.14 11.32 -7.33
N ASP A 73 -0.88 11.29 -8.61
CA ASP A 73 -0.19 12.35 -9.37
C ASP A 73 -0.93 13.70 -9.30
N ALA A 74 -2.28 13.66 -9.26
CA ALA A 74 -3.09 14.85 -9.07
C ALA A 74 -3.03 15.41 -7.63
N HIS A 75 -2.68 14.56 -6.63
CA HIS A 75 -2.79 14.92 -5.23
C HIS A 75 -1.46 15.08 -4.49
N VAL A 76 -0.36 14.54 -5.00
CA VAL A 76 0.98 14.64 -4.40
C VAL A 76 2.03 14.87 -5.47
N ASP A 77 3.24 15.31 -5.09
CA ASP A 77 4.35 15.60 -6.01
C ASP A 77 5.44 14.52 -6.02
N CYS A 78 5.20 13.40 -5.34
CA CYS A 78 6.20 12.34 -5.14
C CYS A 78 5.90 11.05 -5.93
N VAL A 79 5.09 11.13 -6.99
CA VAL A 79 4.81 9.99 -7.88
C VAL A 79 5.90 9.89 -8.94
N GLU A 80 6.49 8.70 -9.06
CA GLU A 80 7.49 8.37 -10.06
C GLU A 80 6.91 7.36 -11.07
N ARG A 81 6.75 7.79 -12.34
CA ARG A 81 6.19 6.99 -13.45
C ARG A 81 7.30 6.28 -14.22
N GLN A 82 8.15 5.52 -13.53
CA GLN A 82 9.31 4.86 -14.10
C GLN A 82 9.07 3.39 -14.48
N GLY A 83 7.85 2.88 -14.26
CA GLY A 83 7.53 1.47 -14.44
C GLY A 83 8.04 0.59 -13.31
N THR A 84 7.85 -0.73 -13.47
CA THR A 84 8.37 -1.77 -12.56
C THR A 84 9.17 -2.79 -13.36
N LEU A 85 10.33 -3.19 -12.86
CA LEU A 85 11.17 -4.24 -13.44
C LEU A 85 11.05 -5.52 -12.59
N VAL A 86 10.69 -6.64 -13.25
CA VAL A 86 10.55 -7.96 -12.61
C VAL A 86 11.63 -8.86 -13.15
N LEU A 87 12.46 -9.39 -12.27
CA LEU A 87 13.67 -10.16 -12.58
C LEU A 87 13.66 -11.53 -11.88
N SER A 88 14.39 -12.47 -12.44
CA SER A 88 14.75 -13.73 -11.78
C SER A 88 16.16 -14.14 -12.16
N HIS A 89 16.86 -14.82 -11.25
CA HIS A 89 18.10 -15.45 -11.62
C HIS A 89 17.87 -16.56 -12.66
N THR A 90 18.87 -16.90 -13.45
CA THR A 90 18.78 -17.92 -14.52
C THR A 90 18.29 -19.27 -13.98
N ARG A 91 18.70 -19.66 -12.77
CA ARG A 91 18.25 -20.89 -12.10
C ARG A 91 16.75 -20.89 -11.75
N ASP A 92 16.16 -19.68 -11.58
CA ASP A 92 14.77 -19.47 -11.19
C ASP A 92 13.91 -18.96 -12.35
N ALA A 93 14.34 -19.17 -13.61
CA ALA A 93 13.63 -18.71 -14.82
C ALA A 93 12.20 -19.28 -14.95
N SER A 94 11.87 -20.39 -14.26
CA SER A 94 10.50 -20.89 -14.15
C SER A 94 9.57 -19.93 -13.44
N GLU A 95 10.07 -19.19 -12.44
CA GLU A 95 9.28 -18.19 -11.70
C GLU A 95 8.90 -17.02 -12.61
N LEU A 96 9.83 -16.55 -13.46
CA LEU A 96 9.54 -15.49 -14.41
C LEU A 96 8.47 -15.91 -15.44
N ARG A 97 8.56 -17.16 -15.94
CA ARG A 97 7.53 -17.71 -16.83
C ARG A 97 6.18 -17.90 -16.14
N ARG A 98 6.17 -18.29 -14.87
CA ARG A 98 4.94 -18.40 -14.08
C ARG A 98 4.31 -17.01 -13.88
N PHE A 99 5.11 -16.02 -13.52
CA PHE A 99 4.69 -14.64 -13.32
C PHE A 99 4.09 -14.05 -14.61
N SER A 100 4.77 -14.22 -15.75
CA SER A 100 4.31 -13.71 -17.04
C SER A 100 2.96 -14.29 -17.51
N ARG A 101 2.64 -15.54 -17.15
CA ARG A 101 1.34 -16.16 -17.49
C ARG A 101 0.17 -15.62 -16.67
N ARG A 102 0.43 -15.01 -15.52
CA ARG A 102 -0.58 -14.49 -14.59
C ARG A 102 -0.74 -12.99 -14.68
N THR A 103 0.18 -12.31 -15.34
CA THR A 103 0.21 -10.86 -15.46
C THR A 103 0.06 -10.43 -16.92
N SER A 104 -0.21 -9.15 -17.13
CA SER A 104 -0.39 -8.55 -18.45
C SER A 104 0.28 -7.17 -18.52
N ALA A 105 0.22 -6.51 -19.67
CA ALA A 105 0.73 -5.15 -19.87
C ALA A 105 2.24 -4.99 -19.60
N TYR A 106 3.03 -6.01 -19.85
CA TYR A 106 4.49 -5.98 -19.76
C TYR A 106 5.14 -6.14 -21.13
N ALA A 107 6.40 -5.72 -21.22
CA ALA A 107 7.34 -6.10 -22.27
C ALA A 107 8.37 -7.07 -21.72
N THR A 108 8.68 -8.15 -22.46
CA THR A 108 9.86 -8.98 -22.16
C THR A 108 11.11 -8.20 -22.53
N VAL A 109 12.08 -8.16 -21.62
CA VAL A 109 13.34 -7.44 -21.78
C VAL A 109 14.51 -8.40 -21.66
N ASP A 110 15.51 -8.21 -22.50
CA ASP A 110 16.79 -8.91 -22.47
C ASP A 110 17.83 -8.19 -21.60
N ALA A 111 19.07 -8.73 -21.56
CA ALA A 111 20.14 -8.17 -20.76
C ALA A 111 20.51 -6.75 -21.15
N GLU A 112 20.55 -6.43 -22.44
CA GLU A 112 20.86 -5.09 -22.96
C GLU A 112 19.80 -4.07 -22.54
N ARG A 113 18.54 -4.46 -22.62
CA ARG A 113 17.43 -3.60 -22.20
C ARG A 113 17.36 -3.43 -20.68
N ILE A 114 17.72 -4.46 -19.91
CA ILE A 114 17.82 -4.37 -18.44
C ILE A 114 18.92 -3.38 -18.06
N GLU A 115 20.11 -3.47 -18.68
CA GLU A 115 21.20 -2.50 -18.48
C GLU A 115 20.79 -1.07 -18.85
N ALA A 116 20.06 -0.89 -19.96
CA ALA A 116 19.55 0.42 -20.35
C ALA A 116 18.51 0.99 -19.38
N LEU A 117 17.73 0.13 -18.69
CA LEU A 117 16.74 0.53 -17.69
C LEU A 117 17.37 0.77 -16.32
N GLU A 118 18.29 -0.10 -15.90
CA GLU A 118 18.99 -0.08 -14.61
C GLU A 118 20.48 -0.44 -14.84
N PRO A 119 21.35 0.55 -15.05
CA PRO A 119 22.77 0.33 -15.37
C PRO A 119 23.51 -0.52 -14.32
N ASP A 120 23.18 -0.37 -13.04
CA ASP A 120 23.84 -1.11 -11.96
C ASP A 120 23.47 -2.61 -11.96
N LEU A 121 22.43 -3.01 -12.72
CA LEU A 121 22.09 -4.40 -12.92
C LEU A 121 22.71 -5.02 -14.20
N ALA A 122 23.63 -4.32 -14.87
CA ALA A 122 24.31 -4.78 -16.07
C ALA A 122 24.99 -6.14 -15.85
N GLY A 123 24.77 -7.06 -16.80
CA GLY A 123 25.37 -8.39 -16.78
C GLY A 123 24.84 -9.36 -15.73
N ARG A 124 23.95 -8.94 -14.82
CA ARG A 124 23.44 -9.78 -13.73
C ARG A 124 22.24 -10.65 -14.14
N PHE A 125 21.41 -10.16 -15.04
CA PHE A 125 20.19 -10.83 -15.46
C PHE A 125 20.13 -10.95 -16.97
N ARG A 126 19.65 -12.10 -17.45
CA ARG A 126 19.56 -12.38 -18.90
C ARG A 126 18.25 -11.91 -19.51
N GLN A 127 17.19 -11.91 -18.73
CA GLN A 127 15.88 -11.49 -19.14
C GLN A 127 15.04 -11.05 -17.95
N GLY A 128 14.02 -10.24 -18.21
CA GLY A 128 13.05 -9.75 -17.24
C GLY A 128 11.73 -9.38 -17.89
N LEU A 129 10.81 -8.87 -17.09
CA LEU A 129 9.56 -8.26 -17.53
C LEU A 129 9.55 -6.80 -17.10
N PHE A 130 9.29 -5.91 -18.00
CA PHE A 130 9.15 -4.48 -17.73
C PHE A 130 7.70 -4.06 -17.88
N PHE A 131 7.16 -3.41 -16.86
CA PHE A 131 5.78 -2.90 -16.79
C PHE A 131 5.79 -1.37 -16.92
N PRO A 132 5.74 -0.81 -18.12
CA PRO A 132 5.92 0.64 -18.34
C PRO A 132 4.79 1.49 -17.77
N GLY A 133 3.56 0.93 -17.62
CA GLY A 133 2.39 1.61 -17.10
C GLY A 133 2.31 1.67 -15.58
N GLU A 134 3.33 1.18 -14.88
CA GLU A 134 3.39 1.20 -13.42
C GLU A 134 4.24 2.36 -12.89
N GLY A 135 4.14 2.58 -11.59
CA GLY A 135 4.92 3.61 -10.92
C GLY A 135 5.06 3.33 -9.42
N HIS A 136 5.61 4.30 -8.72
CA HIS A 136 5.71 4.24 -7.26
C HIS A 136 5.70 5.64 -6.66
N LEU A 137 5.57 5.70 -5.35
CA LEU A 137 5.69 6.91 -4.57
C LEU A 137 6.35 6.60 -3.22
N ASP A 138 6.82 7.65 -2.53
CA ASP A 138 7.16 7.52 -1.12
C ASP A 138 5.89 7.62 -0.26
N PRO A 139 5.47 6.55 0.42
CA PRO A 139 4.28 6.55 1.28
C PRO A 139 4.27 7.64 2.34
N ARG A 140 5.44 7.93 2.93
CA ARG A 140 5.57 8.89 4.02
C ARG A 140 5.34 10.31 3.52
N ARG A 141 6.04 10.68 2.44
CA ARG A 141 5.83 11.97 1.76
C ARG A 141 4.38 12.11 1.27
N ALA A 142 3.83 11.07 0.66
CA ALA A 142 2.46 11.11 0.16
C ALA A 142 1.42 11.34 1.28
N LEU A 143 1.55 10.67 2.42
CA LEU A 143 0.65 10.86 3.57
C LEU A 143 0.79 12.27 4.16
N GLU A 144 2.01 12.78 4.33
CA GLU A 144 2.27 14.12 4.83
C GLU A 144 1.71 15.19 3.88
N GLN A 145 1.93 15.06 2.59
CA GLN A 145 1.43 16.00 1.58
C GLN A 145 -0.10 16.00 1.49
N LEU A 146 -0.75 14.82 1.58
CA LEU A 146 -2.21 14.78 1.67
C LEU A 146 -2.72 15.51 2.92
N ALA A 147 -2.09 15.27 4.07
CA ALA A 147 -2.48 15.94 5.30
C ALA A 147 -2.32 17.45 5.21
N ASP A 148 -1.24 17.94 4.60
CA ASP A 148 -1.01 19.38 4.41
C ASP A 148 -2.01 19.99 3.44
N LYS A 149 -2.32 19.33 2.33
CA LYS A 149 -3.38 19.78 1.41
C LYS A 149 -4.76 19.80 2.07
N LEU A 150 -5.07 18.83 2.92
CA LEU A 150 -6.30 18.80 3.69
C LEU A 150 -6.39 19.99 4.66
N ARG A 151 -5.30 20.32 5.38
CA ARG A 151 -5.23 21.53 6.24
C ARG A 151 -5.45 22.81 5.44
N GLN A 152 -4.83 22.94 4.28
CA GLN A 152 -5.00 24.08 3.38
C GLN A 152 -6.45 24.25 2.88
N ARG A 153 -7.19 23.14 2.74
CA ARG A 153 -8.62 23.12 2.40
C ARG A 153 -9.55 23.37 3.60
N GLY A 154 -9.00 23.56 4.79
CA GLY A 154 -9.78 23.80 6.01
C GLY A 154 -10.28 22.54 6.70
N VAL A 155 -9.83 21.35 6.31
CA VAL A 155 -10.12 20.09 7.01
C VAL A 155 -9.44 20.10 8.37
N ARG A 156 -10.18 19.80 9.43
CA ARG A 156 -9.64 19.69 10.79
C ARG A 156 -8.96 18.35 10.98
N LEU A 157 -7.67 18.36 11.32
CA LEU A 157 -6.89 17.19 11.67
C LEU A 157 -6.64 17.18 13.18
N GLN A 158 -7.36 16.33 13.90
CA GLN A 158 -7.28 16.17 15.37
C GLN A 158 -6.41 14.93 15.66
N LEU A 159 -5.10 15.14 15.74
CA LEU A 159 -4.13 14.13 16.08
C LEU A 159 -3.97 14.03 17.60
N GLY A 160 -3.53 12.88 18.12
CA GLY A 160 -3.42 12.63 19.57
C GLY A 160 -4.77 12.55 20.29
N THR A 161 -5.87 12.37 19.55
CA THR A 161 -7.23 12.46 20.08
C THR A 161 -7.96 11.14 20.07
N ASN A 162 -8.70 10.84 21.12
CA ASN A 162 -9.60 9.69 21.18
C ASN A 162 -10.87 10.01 20.38
N TRP A 163 -11.21 9.14 19.43
CA TRP A 163 -12.34 9.35 18.50
C TRP A 163 -13.73 9.36 19.16
N ASN A 164 -13.90 8.69 20.31
CA ASN A 164 -15.19 8.62 21.02
C ASN A 164 -15.75 10.02 21.37
N GLU A 165 -14.87 10.97 21.68
CA GLU A 165 -15.25 12.32 22.04
C GLU A 165 -15.50 13.20 20.79
N ALA A 166 -14.70 13.00 19.75
CA ALA A 166 -14.75 13.82 18.54
C ALA A 166 -15.90 13.45 17.59
N ALA A 167 -16.44 12.25 17.68
CA ALA A 167 -17.50 11.76 16.79
C ALA A 167 -18.93 12.09 17.27
N ALA A 168 -19.10 12.64 18.48
CA ALA A 168 -20.41 12.84 19.10
C ALA A 168 -21.37 13.73 18.29
N ASP A 169 -20.84 14.71 17.55
CA ASP A 169 -21.61 15.66 16.76
C ASP A 169 -21.61 15.40 15.25
N SER A 170 -21.22 14.21 14.81
CA SER A 170 -21.08 13.87 13.40
C SER A 170 -22.41 13.36 12.80
N ASP A 171 -22.73 13.78 11.59
CA ASP A 171 -23.86 13.24 10.83
C ASP A 171 -23.49 11.85 10.23
N LEU A 172 -22.19 11.62 9.98
CA LEU A 172 -21.65 10.36 9.45
C LEU A 172 -20.24 10.13 10.00
N ILE A 173 -19.93 8.90 10.31
CA ILE A 173 -18.59 8.43 10.71
C ILE A 173 -18.03 7.55 9.60
N ILE A 174 -16.78 7.80 9.19
CA ILE A 174 -16.01 6.93 8.29
C ILE A 174 -14.89 6.28 9.12
N ASP A 175 -15.02 4.99 9.41
CA ASP A 175 -14.03 4.26 10.20
C ASP A 175 -12.95 3.64 9.31
N CYS A 176 -11.74 4.21 9.37
CA CYS A 176 -10.54 3.80 8.66
C CYS A 176 -9.42 3.35 9.61
N ARG A 177 -9.77 2.80 10.79
CA ARG A 177 -8.79 2.42 11.85
C ARG A 177 -7.89 1.23 11.50
N GLY A 178 -7.99 0.67 10.31
CA GLY A 178 -7.20 -0.49 9.92
C GLY A 178 -7.48 -1.68 10.84
N LEU A 179 -6.44 -2.39 11.30
CA LEU A 179 -6.60 -3.57 12.14
C LEU A 179 -7.26 -3.28 13.50
N ALA A 180 -7.21 -2.04 13.97
CA ALA A 180 -7.88 -1.65 15.22
C ALA A 180 -9.41 -1.72 15.11
N ALA A 181 -9.99 -1.73 13.91
CA ALA A 181 -11.43 -1.90 13.69
C ALA A 181 -11.90 -3.36 13.85
N LYS A 182 -11.03 -4.29 14.24
CA LYS A 182 -11.38 -5.70 14.50
C LYS A 182 -12.39 -5.86 15.65
N ASP A 183 -12.50 -4.88 16.52
CA ASP A 183 -13.56 -4.79 17.53
C ASP A 183 -14.97 -4.79 16.92
N MET A 184 -15.11 -4.19 15.75
CA MET A 184 -16.36 -4.09 14.99
C MET A 184 -16.41 -5.02 13.77
N LEU A 185 -15.27 -5.27 13.13
CA LEU A 185 -15.12 -6.12 11.94
C LEU A 185 -14.47 -7.45 12.34
N THR A 186 -15.25 -8.38 12.86
CA THR A 186 -14.77 -9.62 13.49
C THR A 186 -14.06 -10.58 12.54
N ASP A 187 -14.33 -10.50 11.23
CA ASP A 187 -13.68 -11.27 10.18
C ASP A 187 -12.37 -10.63 9.68
N LEU A 188 -12.01 -9.46 10.21
CA LEU A 188 -10.73 -8.82 9.88
C LEU A 188 -9.57 -9.60 10.52
N ARG A 189 -8.54 -9.89 9.75
CA ARG A 189 -7.31 -10.54 10.21
C ARG A 189 -6.10 -9.65 9.99
N GLY A 190 -5.04 -9.88 10.75
CA GLY A 190 -3.78 -9.19 10.59
C GLY A 190 -2.80 -10.04 9.77
N VAL A 191 -2.17 -9.44 8.77
CA VAL A 191 -1.05 -10.04 8.05
C VAL A 191 0.19 -9.18 8.27
N LYS A 192 1.09 -9.69 9.11
CA LYS A 192 2.31 -8.99 9.49
C LYS A 192 3.23 -8.83 8.28
N GLY A 193 3.72 -7.62 8.08
CA GLY A 193 4.74 -7.26 7.12
C GLY A 193 5.97 -6.70 7.81
N GLU A 194 7.13 -7.20 7.43
CA GLU A 194 8.42 -6.71 7.91
C GLU A 194 9.20 -6.17 6.72
N MET A 195 9.84 -5.02 6.90
CA MET A 195 10.58 -4.32 5.86
C MET A 195 11.83 -3.67 6.43
N LEU A 196 12.75 -3.31 5.54
CA LEU A 196 13.94 -2.56 5.87
C LEU A 196 13.97 -1.26 5.05
N VAL A 197 14.53 -0.22 5.65
CA VAL A 197 15.02 0.95 4.91
C VAL A 197 16.54 0.91 4.98
N ILE A 198 17.17 0.89 3.83
CA ILE A 198 18.63 0.85 3.70
C ILE A 198 19.12 2.04 2.87
N ARG A 199 20.38 2.42 3.07
CA ARG A 199 21.05 3.42 2.24
C ARG A 199 22.29 2.81 1.62
N SER A 200 22.42 2.89 0.30
CA SER A 200 23.63 2.57 -0.44
C SER A 200 24.16 3.82 -1.16
N LYS A 201 25.48 3.96 -1.21
CA LYS A 201 26.16 4.97 -2.02
C LYS A 201 26.60 4.42 -3.38
N GLU A 202 26.57 3.11 -3.51
CA GLU A 202 27.13 2.37 -4.67
C GLU A 202 26.03 1.89 -5.62
N VAL A 203 24.78 1.72 -5.12
CA VAL A 203 23.66 1.24 -5.93
C VAL A 203 22.71 2.38 -6.24
N MET A 204 22.36 2.50 -7.51
CA MET A 204 21.34 3.41 -8.01
C MET A 204 20.28 2.62 -8.76
N LEU A 205 19.05 2.67 -8.28
CA LEU A 205 17.89 2.14 -8.99
C LEU A 205 16.89 3.28 -9.23
N HIS A 206 16.30 3.30 -10.43
CA HIS A 206 15.37 4.35 -10.86
C HIS A 206 13.90 3.96 -10.67
N ARG A 207 13.64 2.68 -10.46
CA ARG A 207 12.29 2.11 -10.37
C ARG A 207 12.22 0.96 -9.38
N PRO A 208 11.00 0.55 -8.97
CA PRO A 208 10.85 -0.68 -8.22
C PRO A 208 11.36 -1.88 -8.99
N VAL A 209 12.22 -2.68 -8.34
CA VAL A 209 12.71 -3.95 -8.87
C VAL A 209 12.15 -5.08 -8.03
N ARG A 210 11.42 -6.00 -8.66
CA ARG A 210 10.96 -7.25 -8.05
C ARG A 210 11.90 -8.39 -8.42
N LEU A 211 12.55 -9.01 -7.45
CA LEU A 211 13.32 -10.21 -7.63
C LEU A 211 12.46 -11.41 -7.27
N LEU A 212 12.13 -12.22 -8.28
CA LEU A 212 11.37 -13.45 -8.08
C LEU A 212 12.28 -14.54 -7.53
N HIS A 213 11.85 -15.14 -6.45
CA HIS A 213 12.52 -16.28 -5.81
C HIS A 213 11.45 -17.23 -5.27
N PRO A 214 11.62 -18.58 -5.38
CA PRO A 214 10.59 -19.55 -4.99
C PRO A 214 10.12 -19.43 -3.53
N ARG A 215 10.97 -18.96 -2.64
CA ARG A 215 10.70 -18.87 -1.20
C ARG A 215 10.59 -17.46 -0.67
N ILE A 216 11.32 -16.53 -1.25
CA ILE A 216 11.48 -15.17 -0.70
C ILE A 216 11.40 -14.16 -1.84
N PRO A 217 10.18 -13.89 -2.34
CA PRO A 217 10.00 -12.81 -3.31
C PRO A 217 10.33 -11.48 -2.63
N LEU A 218 11.15 -10.69 -3.29
CA LEU A 218 11.61 -9.39 -2.81
C LEU A 218 11.15 -8.29 -3.75
N TYR A 219 10.91 -7.12 -3.22
CA TYR A 219 10.92 -5.89 -3.98
C TYR A 219 11.81 -4.83 -3.31
N ILE A 220 12.54 -4.08 -4.12
CA ILE A 220 13.32 -2.92 -3.69
C ILE A 220 12.72 -1.70 -4.37
N VAL A 221 12.36 -0.70 -3.57
CA VAL A 221 11.73 0.54 -4.06
C VAL A 221 12.61 1.72 -3.72
N PRO A 222 13.09 2.49 -4.71
CA PRO A 222 13.90 3.68 -4.47
C PRO A 222 13.07 4.78 -3.77
N ARG A 223 13.76 5.55 -2.91
CA ARG A 223 13.22 6.69 -2.15
C ARG A 223 13.95 8.00 -2.42
N GLY A 224 14.86 8.01 -3.39
CA GLY A 224 15.80 9.10 -3.62
C GLY A 224 17.04 9.03 -2.72
N ASP A 225 18.08 9.77 -3.09
CA ASP A 225 19.32 9.94 -2.31
C ASP A 225 20.00 8.63 -1.84
N GLY A 226 19.93 7.58 -2.68
CA GLY A 226 20.48 6.26 -2.35
C GLY A 226 19.73 5.52 -1.25
N VAL A 227 18.54 5.96 -0.88
CA VAL A 227 17.68 5.29 0.11
C VAL A 227 16.74 4.33 -0.61
N PHE A 228 16.58 3.14 -0.06
CA PHE A 228 15.73 2.09 -0.60
C PHE A 228 14.87 1.45 0.48
N MET A 229 13.61 1.20 0.14
CA MET A 229 12.76 0.30 0.92
C MET A 229 12.89 -1.12 0.37
N VAL A 230 13.21 -2.07 1.24
CA VAL A 230 13.36 -3.49 0.94
C VAL A 230 12.23 -4.27 1.61
N GLY A 231 11.42 -4.94 0.85
CA GLY A 231 10.22 -5.59 1.37
C GLY A 231 9.74 -6.79 0.60
N ALA A 232 8.82 -7.43 1.13
CA ALA A 232 8.38 -7.49 2.53
C ALA A 232 7.90 -8.90 2.85
N THR A 233 8.00 -9.26 4.10
CA THR A 233 7.44 -10.55 4.56
C THR A 233 5.91 -10.53 4.55
N MET A 234 5.32 -11.72 4.48
CA MET A 234 3.89 -11.97 4.63
C MET A 234 3.70 -13.09 5.65
N ILE A 235 3.36 -12.73 6.87
CA ILE A 235 3.20 -13.66 7.97
C ILE A 235 1.77 -13.57 8.48
N GLU A 236 1.04 -14.69 8.45
CA GLU A 236 -0.34 -14.77 8.96
C GLU A 236 -0.36 -14.61 10.48
N SER A 237 -0.16 -13.38 10.94
CA SER A 237 -0.19 -12.99 12.34
C SER A 237 -0.42 -11.50 12.45
N GLY A 238 -1.28 -11.08 13.36
CA GLY A 238 -1.42 -9.69 13.80
C GLY A 238 -0.53 -9.33 14.98
N ALA A 239 0.28 -10.27 15.48
CA ALA A 239 1.06 -10.11 16.70
C ALA A 239 2.53 -9.73 16.41
N GLY A 240 3.07 -8.93 17.31
CA GLY A 240 4.48 -8.55 17.34
C GLY A 240 4.81 -7.32 16.50
N ASN A 241 5.58 -6.42 17.11
CA ASN A 241 6.02 -5.15 16.53
C ASN A 241 7.54 -5.13 16.24
N ARG A 242 8.17 -6.31 16.18
CA ARG A 242 9.61 -6.45 15.92
C ARG A 242 9.86 -7.42 14.79
N ILE A 243 10.89 -7.12 13.98
CA ILE A 243 11.39 -8.01 12.93
C ILE A 243 12.05 -9.24 13.57
N SER A 244 11.86 -10.39 12.95
CA SER A 244 12.59 -11.60 13.35
C SER A 244 13.97 -11.65 12.71
N VAL A 245 14.93 -12.33 13.37
CA VAL A 245 16.27 -12.56 12.78
C VAL A 245 16.16 -13.25 11.43
N ARG A 246 15.27 -14.25 11.32
CA ARG A 246 15.02 -14.93 10.04
C ARG A 246 14.60 -13.95 8.95
N SER A 247 13.59 -13.12 9.21
CA SER A 247 13.09 -12.16 8.21
C SER A 247 14.14 -11.13 7.81
N ALA A 248 14.94 -10.65 8.76
CA ALA A 248 16.04 -9.74 8.45
C ALA A 248 17.07 -10.39 7.54
N LEU A 249 17.49 -11.62 7.85
CA LEU A 249 18.44 -12.38 7.01
C LEU A 249 17.87 -12.67 5.61
N GLU A 250 16.60 -13.00 5.51
CA GLU A 250 15.91 -13.25 4.25
C GLU A 250 15.87 -11.99 3.37
N LEU A 251 15.47 -10.85 3.93
CA LEU A 251 15.39 -9.58 3.19
C LEU A 251 16.78 -9.06 2.79
N LEU A 252 17.75 -9.08 3.70
CA LEU A 252 19.13 -8.66 3.41
C LEU A 252 19.81 -9.59 2.39
N GLY A 253 19.64 -10.92 2.56
CA GLY A 253 20.17 -11.90 1.62
C GLY A 253 19.57 -11.77 0.23
N ALA A 254 18.30 -11.40 0.11
CA ALA A 254 17.65 -11.19 -1.18
C ALA A 254 18.09 -9.86 -1.82
N ALA A 255 18.30 -8.80 -1.03
CA ALA A 255 18.90 -7.55 -1.52
C ALA A 255 20.32 -7.80 -2.05
N PHE A 256 21.16 -8.51 -1.29
CA PHE A 256 22.49 -8.94 -1.73
C PHE A 256 22.46 -9.81 -3.00
N ALA A 257 21.47 -10.66 -3.15
CA ALA A 257 21.32 -11.48 -4.35
C ALA A 257 20.91 -10.67 -5.59
N LEU A 258 20.18 -9.56 -5.41
CA LEU A 258 19.89 -8.63 -6.49
C LEU A 258 21.17 -7.89 -6.91
N ASP A 259 21.86 -7.29 -5.96
CA ASP A 259 23.13 -6.63 -6.16
C ASP A 259 24.04 -6.78 -4.93
N PRO A 260 25.24 -7.44 -5.07
CA PRO A 260 26.19 -7.57 -3.98
C PRO A 260 26.67 -6.26 -3.33
N ALA A 261 26.62 -5.14 -4.04
CA ALA A 261 26.96 -3.83 -3.48
C ALA A 261 26.02 -3.41 -2.34
N PHE A 262 24.83 -4.00 -2.22
CA PHE A 262 23.98 -3.83 -1.05
C PHE A 262 24.54 -4.42 0.24
N ALA A 263 25.61 -5.22 0.19
CA ALA A 263 26.30 -5.71 1.38
C ALA A 263 26.84 -4.58 2.26
N GLU A 264 27.25 -3.48 1.64
CA GLU A 264 27.83 -2.32 2.32
C GLU A 264 26.79 -1.21 2.63
N ALA A 265 25.50 -1.49 2.36
CA ALA A 265 24.44 -0.55 2.65
C ALA A 265 24.20 -0.38 4.16
N GLU A 266 23.97 0.85 4.58
CA GLU A 266 23.58 1.18 5.95
C GLU A 266 22.11 0.77 6.20
N ILE A 267 21.81 0.06 7.29
CA ILE A 267 20.44 -0.19 7.73
C ILE A 267 19.96 1.04 8.51
N LEU A 268 19.03 1.80 7.94
CA LEU A 268 18.47 2.99 8.56
C LEU A 268 17.29 2.65 9.48
N GLU A 269 16.48 1.68 9.08
CA GLU A 269 15.26 1.33 9.82
C GLU A 269 14.86 -0.12 9.57
N MET A 270 14.26 -0.73 10.58
CA MET A 270 13.57 -2.03 10.53
C MET A 270 12.11 -1.81 10.90
N GLY A 271 11.22 -1.82 9.91
CA GLY A 271 9.80 -1.53 10.10
C GLY A 271 8.95 -2.79 10.15
N VAL A 272 7.95 -2.77 11.02
CA VAL A 272 7.00 -3.89 11.20
C VAL A 272 5.62 -3.36 11.50
N ASP A 273 4.61 -3.85 10.77
CA ASP A 273 3.21 -3.66 11.15
C ASP A 273 2.31 -4.75 10.55
N ALA A 274 1.06 -4.82 11.04
CA ALA A 274 0.07 -5.76 10.56
C ALA A 274 -0.91 -5.09 9.61
N ARG A 275 -0.99 -5.64 8.39
CA ARG A 275 -1.93 -5.20 7.36
C ARG A 275 -3.32 -5.76 7.66
N PRO A 276 -4.37 -4.92 7.65
CA PRO A 276 -5.74 -5.40 7.81
C PRO A 276 -6.19 -6.13 6.54
N ALA A 277 -6.68 -7.35 6.67
CA ALA A 277 -7.16 -8.15 5.54
C ALA A 277 -8.47 -8.86 5.89
N PHE A 278 -9.39 -8.91 4.94
CA PHE A 278 -10.52 -9.84 4.97
C PHE A 278 -10.09 -11.22 4.45
N PRO A 279 -10.92 -12.26 4.62
CA PRO A 279 -10.54 -13.64 4.24
C PRO A 279 -10.10 -13.81 2.79
N ASP A 280 -10.70 -13.08 1.86
CA ASP A 280 -10.40 -13.09 0.42
C ASP A 280 -9.38 -12.03 -0.03
N ASN A 281 -8.81 -11.26 0.90
CA ASN A 281 -7.86 -10.17 0.65
C ASN A 281 -8.42 -8.98 -0.17
N LEU A 282 -9.73 -8.93 -0.43
CA LEU A 282 -10.34 -7.77 -1.05
C LEU A 282 -10.78 -6.75 0.01
N PRO A 283 -10.60 -5.45 -0.22
CA PRO A 283 -11.12 -4.43 0.69
C PRO A 283 -12.64 -4.38 0.67
N ARG A 284 -13.22 -3.80 1.72
CA ARG A 284 -14.68 -3.67 1.88
C ARG A 284 -15.05 -2.29 2.40
N ILE A 285 -16.20 -1.84 1.89
CA ILE A 285 -17.00 -0.77 2.49
C ILE A 285 -18.18 -1.44 3.16
N ARG A 286 -18.38 -1.21 4.46
CA ARG A 286 -19.49 -1.78 5.23
C ARG A 286 -20.23 -0.68 5.98
N ARG A 287 -21.56 -0.68 5.92
CA ARG A 287 -22.37 0.28 6.66
C ARG A 287 -22.98 -0.39 7.90
N ARG A 288 -22.86 0.28 9.04
CA ARG A 288 -23.56 -0.06 10.29
C ARG A 288 -24.12 1.22 10.92
N GLY A 289 -25.41 1.43 10.77
CA GLY A 289 -26.05 2.68 11.21
C GLY A 289 -25.44 3.91 10.56
N GLN A 290 -24.91 4.82 11.40
CA GLN A 290 -24.23 6.05 10.95
C GLN A 290 -22.73 5.87 10.68
N THR A 291 -22.21 4.65 10.75
CA THR A 291 -20.78 4.38 10.52
C THR A 291 -20.59 3.63 9.21
N LEU A 292 -19.69 4.14 8.40
CA LEU A 292 -19.17 3.50 7.19
C LEU A 292 -17.74 3.03 7.43
N TYR A 293 -17.51 1.75 7.44
CA TYR A 293 -16.19 1.15 7.60
C TYR A 293 -15.53 1.01 6.24
N VAL A 294 -14.32 1.57 6.09
CA VAL A 294 -13.49 1.46 4.88
C VAL A 294 -12.20 0.75 5.27
N ASN A 295 -12.09 -0.54 4.96
CA ASN A 295 -11.04 -1.38 5.55
C ASN A 295 -10.64 -2.58 4.66
N GLY A 296 -9.65 -3.36 5.12
CA GLY A 296 -9.23 -4.60 4.48
C GLY A 296 -8.34 -4.41 3.26
N LEU A 297 -7.68 -3.28 3.13
CA LEU A 297 -6.81 -2.95 1.98
C LEU A 297 -5.58 -3.87 1.84
N TYR A 298 -5.28 -4.70 2.85
CA TYR A 298 -4.22 -5.69 2.82
C TYR A 298 -2.88 -5.08 2.39
N ARG A 299 -2.26 -5.60 1.34
CA ARG A 299 -1.02 -5.07 0.76
C ARG A 299 -1.24 -4.03 -0.35
N HIS A 300 -2.50 -3.77 -0.69
CA HIS A 300 -2.89 -2.90 -1.82
C HIS A 300 -3.32 -1.49 -1.37
N GLY A 301 -2.89 -1.03 -0.18
CA GLY A 301 -3.34 0.23 0.40
C GLY A 301 -3.21 1.42 -0.54
N PHE A 302 -2.01 1.72 -1.03
CA PHE A 302 -1.78 2.85 -1.94
C PHE A 302 -2.39 2.63 -3.34
N LEU A 303 -2.57 1.37 -3.73
CA LEU A 303 -3.17 1.03 -5.03
C LEU A 303 -4.70 1.19 -5.02
N LEU A 304 -5.39 0.81 -3.93
CA LEU A 304 -6.85 0.76 -3.90
C LEU A 304 -7.52 1.83 -3.03
N ALA A 305 -6.79 2.49 -2.12
CA ALA A 305 -7.40 3.50 -1.27
C ALA A 305 -8.09 4.64 -2.05
N PRO A 306 -7.53 5.16 -3.17
CA PRO A 306 -8.21 6.18 -3.96
C PRO A 306 -9.58 5.75 -4.48
N VAL A 307 -9.65 4.58 -5.12
CA VAL A 307 -10.91 4.10 -5.70
C VAL A 307 -11.91 3.73 -4.61
N LEU A 308 -11.44 3.16 -3.50
CA LEU A 308 -12.29 2.82 -2.37
C LEU A 308 -12.88 4.07 -1.70
N ALA A 309 -12.10 5.16 -1.62
CA ALA A 309 -12.58 6.44 -1.13
C ALA A 309 -13.66 7.04 -2.03
N ARG A 310 -13.50 6.97 -3.36
CA ARG A 310 -14.55 7.38 -4.32
C ARG A 310 -15.82 6.55 -4.16
N MET A 311 -15.69 5.24 -4.01
CA MET A 311 -16.83 4.34 -3.74
C MET A 311 -17.51 4.68 -2.41
N ALA A 312 -16.75 5.04 -1.37
CA ALA A 312 -17.32 5.47 -0.10
C ALA A 312 -18.14 6.78 -0.24
N VAL A 313 -17.65 7.74 -1.04
CA VAL A 313 -18.43 8.94 -1.37
C VAL A 313 -19.67 8.58 -2.16
N GLU A 314 -19.58 7.72 -3.17
CA GLU A 314 -20.74 7.29 -3.98
C GLU A 314 -21.82 6.64 -3.10
N ALA A 315 -21.44 5.75 -2.17
CA ALA A 315 -22.35 5.11 -1.22
C ALA A 315 -23.08 6.13 -0.28
N VAL A 316 -22.51 7.32 -0.09
CA VAL A 316 -23.09 8.36 0.75
C VAL A 316 -23.94 9.34 -0.06
N THR A 317 -23.54 9.67 -1.27
CA THR A 317 -24.19 10.68 -2.11
C THR A 317 -25.32 10.11 -2.97
N ASP A 318 -25.27 8.84 -3.30
CA ASP A 318 -26.30 8.17 -4.11
C ASP A 318 -26.77 6.87 -3.44
N PRO A 319 -27.82 6.94 -2.60
CA PRO A 319 -28.36 5.77 -1.89
C PRO A 319 -28.94 4.68 -2.80
N THR A 320 -29.10 4.96 -4.10
CA THR A 320 -29.62 3.97 -5.08
C THR A 320 -28.53 3.07 -5.63
N LYS A 321 -27.28 3.42 -5.40
CA LYS A 321 -26.12 2.67 -5.87
C LYS A 321 -25.46 1.87 -4.77
N THR A 322 -25.11 0.64 -5.08
CA THR A 322 -24.26 -0.21 -4.25
C THR A 322 -22.91 -0.35 -4.96
N PRO A 323 -21.87 0.35 -4.49
CA PRO A 323 -20.53 0.23 -5.08
C PRO A 323 -20.00 -1.22 -5.03
N GLU A 324 -19.18 -1.60 -6.00
CA GLU A 324 -18.69 -2.98 -6.18
C GLU A 324 -18.05 -3.58 -4.93
N LEU A 325 -17.30 -2.78 -4.16
CA LEU A 325 -16.63 -3.24 -2.93
C LEU A 325 -17.46 -2.97 -1.66
N MET A 326 -18.73 -2.62 -1.82
CA MET A 326 -19.64 -2.46 -0.69
C MET A 326 -20.29 -3.80 -0.34
N ASP A 327 -20.17 -4.16 0.94
CA ASP A 327 -20.71 -5.41 1.50
C ASP A 327 -21.85 -5.09 2.44
N GLU A 328 -23.07 -4.94 1.89
CA GLU A 328 -24.28 -4.63 2.66
C GLU A 328 -24.87 -5.84 3.37
N ASN A 329 -24.58 -7.04 2.87
CA ASN A 329 -25.24 -8.29 3.29
C ASN A 329 -24.32 -9.23 4.07
N TYR A 330 -23.31 -8.70 4.75
CA TYR A 330 -22.50 -9.56 5.61
C TYR A 330 -23.36 -10.03 6.80
N PRO A 331 -23.80 -11.30 6.83
CA PRO A 331 -24.58 -11.79 7.96
C PRO A 331 -23.71 -11.69 9.21
N GLU A 332 -24.21 -11.01 10.23
CA GLU A 332 -23.65 -11.13 11.56
C GLU A 332 -23.64 -12.63 11.89
N ARG A 333 -22.46 -13.26 11.86
CA ARG A 333 -22.30 -14.57 12.46
C ARG A 333 -22.59 -14.34 13.94
N GLN A 334 -23.80 -14.63 14.34
CA GLN A 334 -24.15 -14.76 15.75
C GLN A 334 -23.12 -15.75 16.30
N SER A 335 -22.29 -15.26 17.21
CA SER A 335 -21.44 -16.10 18.04
C SER A 335 -22.34 -17.08 18.77
N ALA A 336 -22.35 -18.33 18.32
CA ALA A 336 -22.89 -19.44 19.08
C ALA A 336 -21.88 -19.84 20.16
#